data_2ff64de3bdf323d11afe9cb28454eb95
#
_entry.id   2ff64de3bdf323d11afe9cb28454eb95
#
_cell.length_a   1.000
_cell.length_b   1.000
_cell.length_c   1.000
_cell.angle_alpha   90.00
_cell.angle_beta   90.00
_cell.angle_gamma   90.00
#
_symmetry.space_group_name_H-M   'P 1'
#
loop_
_entity.id
_entity.type
_entity.pdbx_description
1 polymer ?
#
loop_
_entity_poly.entity_id
_entity_poly.type
_entity_poly.pdbx_seq_one_letter_code
_entity_poly.pdbx_strand_id
1 'polypeptide(L)'
;AQAGAQVQQLGGTFARIEKETQERDDTAAVMEKYSEGSARLRGALYDPESGIYNRTGKNAAGVAADVQQTSKAIRADMESGLKTEEQKTAFRQMWQRREESTMDGATKHEFAQNQAYRSEAKTSALKNLEADVVANYKDAKLLATNFDAARAMIRANPDGLSPEGVASLERSAVSSLHVQ
;
A
#
# COMPACT_ATOMS: atom_id res chain seq x y z
N ALA A 1 43.39 -49.07 -24.24
CA ALA A 1 41.96 -49.00 -23.91
C ALA A 1 41.68 -48.34 -22.56
N GLN A 2 42.51 -48.51 -21.52
CA GLN A 2 42.28 -47.93 -20.17
C GLN A 2 42.50 -46.42 -20.09
N ALA A 3 43.44 -45.82 -20.82
CA ALA A 3 43.70 -44.40 -20.81
C ALA A 3 42.53 -43.55 -21.40
N GLY A 4 41.82 -44.06 -22.40
CA GLY A 4 40.66 -43.38 -22.99
C GLY A 4 39.44 -43.32 -22.06
N ALA A 5 39.21 -44.37 -21.26
CA ALA A 5 38.11 -44.39 -20.27
C ALA A 5 38.37 -43.43 -19.11
N GLN A 6 39.61 -43.27 -18.65
CA GLN A 6 39.97 -42.32 -17.61
C GLN A 6 39.81 -40.86 -18.06
N VAL A 7 40.18 -40.53 -19.30
CA VAL A 7 39.99 -39.17 -19.86
C VAL A 7 38.50 -38.81 -20.00
N GLN A 8 37.65 -39.77 -20.42
CA GLN A 8 36.20 -39.55 -20.47
C GLN A 8 35.59 -39.37 -19.08
N GLN A 9 36.05 -40.13 -18.09
CA GLN A 9 35.55 -40.04 -16.71
C GLN A 9 35.97 -38.72 -16.05
N LEU A 10 37.18 -38.23 -16.30
CA LEU A 10 37.66 -36.92 -15.86
C LEU A 10 36.86 -35.77 -16.55
N GLY A 11 36.63 -35.85 -17.85
CA GLY A 11 35.85 -34.88 -18.60
C GLY A 11 34.40 -34.74 -18.06
N GLY A 12 33.74 -35.86 -17.76
CA GLY A 12 32.40 -35.86 -17.15
C GLY A 12 32.38 -35.28 -15.72
N THR A 13 33.47 -35.49 -14.95
CA THR A 13 33.59 -34.91 -13.60
C THR A 13 33.81 -33.39 -13.68
N PHE A 14 34.66 -32.91 -14.57
CA PHE A 14 34.86 -31.46 -14.78
C PHE A 14 33.61 -30.76 -15.24
N ALA A 15 32.88 -31.28 -16.23
CA ALA A 15 31.65 -30.74 -16.73
C ALA A 15 30.56 -30.65 -15.63
N ARG A 16 30.52 -31.64 -14.71
CA ARG A 16 29.57 -31.58 -13.57
C ARG A 16 29.97 -30.51 -12.56
N ILE A 17 31.26 -30.39 -12.22
CA ILE A 17 31.75 -29.37 -11.30
C ILE A 17 31.51 -27.97 -11.88
N GLU A 18 31.77 -27.77 -13.15
CA GLU A 18 31.53 -26.51 -13.85
C GLU A 18 30.04 -26.12 -13.81
N LYS A 19 29.14 -27.08 -14.07
CA LYS A 19 27.70 -26.87 -13.98
C LYS A 19 27.23 -26.50 -12.55
N GLU A 20 27.71 -27.25 -11.55
CA GLU A 20 27.38 -26.97 -10.14
C GLU A 20 27.90 -25.60 -9.70
N THR A 21 29.07 -25.19 -10.16
CA THR A 21 29.62 -23.85 -9.88
C THR A 21 28.77 -22.78 -10.54
N GLN A 22 28.39 -22.95 -11.80
CA GLN A 22 27.53 -22.01 -12.53
C GLN A 22 26.16 -21.84 -11.83
N GLU A 23 25.53 -22.94 -11.41
CA GLU A 23 24.25 -22.90 -10.69
C GLU A 23 24.35 -22.14 -9.35
N ARG A 24 25.49 -22.26 -8.65
CA ARG A 24 25.74 -21.49 -7.41
C ARG A 24 25.95 -20.02 -7.68
N ASP A 25 26.72 -19.69 -8.72
CA ASP A 25 27.00 -18.30 -9.12
C ASP A 25 25.71 -17.63 -9.60
N ASP A 26 24.86 -18.33 -10.36
CA ASP A 26 23.57 -17.83 -10.81
C ASP A 26 22.64 -17.55 -9.62
N THR A 27 22.59 -18.47 -8.65
CA THR A 27 21.82 -18.30 -7.42
C THR A 27 22.32 -17.10 -6.61
N ALA A 28 23.64 -16.94 -6.47
CA ALA A 28 24.23 -15.82 -5.75
C ALA A 28 23.89 -14.48 -6.41
N ALA A 29 24.00 -14.40 -7.73
CA ALA A 29 23.65 -13.19 -8.49
C ALA A 29 22.17 -12.79 -8.33
N VAL A 30 21.26 -13.77 -8.34
CA VAL A 30 19.83 -13.54 -8.11
C VAL A 30 19.56 -13.02 -6.70
N MET A 31 20.18 -13.64 -5.69
CA MET A 31 20.01 -13.24 -4.29
C MET A 31 20.57 -11.84 -4.01
N GLU A 32 21.70 -11.48 -4.60
CA GLU A 32 22.30 -10.15 -4.52
C GLU A 32 21.32 -9.11 -5.08
N LYS A 33 20.83 -9.31 -6.31
CA LYS A 33 19.89 -8.38 -6.95
C LYS A 33 18.57 -8.29 -6.22
N TYR A 34 18.05 -9.37 -5.68
CA TYR A 34 16.86 -9.38 -4.86
C TYR A 34 17.06 -8.60 -3.54
N SER A 35 18.20 -8.76 -2.89
CA SER A 35 18.54 -8.02 -1.66
C SER A 35 18.67 -6.53 -1.92
N GLU A 36 19.39 -6.13 -2.98
CA GLU A 36 19.54 -4.75 -3.41
C GLU A 36 18.20 -4.11 -3.72
N GLY A 37 17.40 -4.73 -4.57
CA GLY A 37 16.06 -4.24 -4.94
C GLY A 37 15.13 -4.15 -3.73
N SER A 38 15.20 -5.12 -2.81
CA SER A 38 14.43 -5.12 -1.56
C SER A 38 14.80 -3.95 -0.64
N ALA A 39 16.07 -3.61 -0.55
CA ALA A 39 16.53 -2.46 0.22
C ALA A 39 16.06 -1.14 -0.41
N ARG A 40 16.17 -1.01 -1.72
CA ARG A 40 15.68 0.17 -2.47
C ARG A 40 14.16 0.35 -2.30
N LEU A 41 13.39 -0.73 -2.42
CA LEU A 41 11.94 -0.67 -2.25
C LEU A 41 11.58 -0.25 -0.82
N ARG A 42 12.26 -0.80 0.18
CA ARG A 42 12.06 -0.39 1.59
C ARG A 42 12.36 1.08 1.80
N GLY A 43 13.47 1.60 1.24
CA GLY A 43 13.80 3.02 1.28
C GLY A 43 12.69 3.87 0.66
N ALA A 44 12.23 3.54 -0.54
CA ALA A 44 11.17 4.28 -1.23
C ALA A 44 9.84 4.29 -0.45
N LEU A 45 9.54 3.23 0.30
CA LEU A 45 8.30 3.13 1.07
C LEU A 45 8.38 3.85 2.43
N TYR A 46 9.50 3.72 3.14
CA TYR A 46 9.60 4.04 4.58
C TYR A 46 10.66 5.09 4.91
N ASP A 47 11.29 5.73 3.91
CA ASP A 47 12.20 6.82 4.19
C ASP A 47 11.51 7.90 5.04
N PRO A 48 12.11 8.39 6.13
CA PRO A 48 11.44 9.32 7.05
C PRO A 48 11.01 10.65 6.41
N GLU A 49 11.72 11.11 5.37
CA GLU A 49 11.45 12.40 4.74
C GLU A 49 10.61 12.24 3.47
N SER A 50 10.90 11.23 2.65
CA SER A 50 10.38 11.06 1.29
C SER A 50 9.58 9.76 1.08
N GLY A 51 9.43 8.92 2.09
CA GLY A 51 8.76 7.63 1.97
C GLY A 51 7.30 7.75 1.54
N ILE A 52 6.88 6.88 0.63
CA ILE A 52 5.51 6.89 0.08
C ILE A 52 4.46 6.75 1.19
N TYR A 53 4.74 5.97 2.24
CA TYR A 53 3.83 5.77 3.37
C TYR A 53 3.78 6.93 4.37
N ASN A 54 4.58 7.98 4.20
CA ASN A 54 4.44 9.22 4.97
C ASN A 54 3.20 10.02 4.55
N ARG A 55 2.60 9.70 3.40
CA ARG A 55 1.39 10.37 2.93
C ARG A 55 0.18 9.93 3.76
N THR A 56 -0.53 10.93 4.32
CA THR A 56 -1.67 10.74 5.21
C THR A 56 -2.91 11.48 4.73
N GLY A 57 -4.08 11.07 5.21
CA GLY A 57 -5.34 11.69 4.89
C GLY A 57 -5.60 11.75 3.38
N LYS A 58 -6.03 12.89 2.88
CA LYS A 58 -6.30 13.09 1.43
C LYS A 58 -5.05 12.90 0.55
N ASN A 59 -3.86 13.13 1.10
CA ASN A 59 -2.60 13.00 0.35
C ASN A 59 -2.19 11.53 0.14
N ALA A 60 -2.85 10.59 0.83
CA ALA A 60 -2.63 9.16 0.63
C ALA A 60 -3.32 8.61 -0.63
N ALA A 61 -4.18 9.39 -1.27
CA ALA A 61 -4.78 8.99 -2.55
C ALA A 61 -3.69 8.73 -3.60
N GLY A 62 -3.76 7.56 -4.25
CA GLY A 62 -2.79 7.13 -5.25
C GLY A 62 -1.52 6.45 -4.70
N VAL A 63 -1.40 6.26 -3.39
CA VAL A 63 -0.27 5.54 -2.76
C VAL A 63 -0.07 4.16 -3.39
N ALA A 64 -1.14 3.39 -3.59
CA ALA A 64 -1.04 2.06 -4.18
C ALA A 64 -0.50 2.10 -5.62
N ALA A 65 -0.92 3.07 -6.43
CA ALA A 65 -0.43 3.25 -7.79
C ALA A 65 1.07 3.61 -7.81
N ASP A 66 1.50 4.51 -6.94
CA ASP A 66 2.89 4.93 -6.85
C ASP A 66 3.80 3.81 -6.33
N VAL A 67 3.34 3.02 -5.37
CA VAL A 67 4.04 1.81 -4.90
C VAL A 67 4.19 0.81 -6.03
N GLN A 68 3.15 0.57 -6.83
CA GLN A 68 3.21 -0.31 -7.98
C GLN A 68 4.22 0.17 -9.02
N GLN A 69 4.19 1.45 -9.35
CA GLN A 69 5.12 2.04 -10.32
C GLN A 69 6.57 1.95 -9.84
N THR A 70 6.81 2.27 -8.57
CA THR A 70 8.12 2.18 -7.94
C THR A 70 8.65 0.75 -7.92
N SER A 71 7.81 -0.23 -7.53
CA SER A 71 8.18 -1.64 -7.54
C SER A 71 8.54 -2.13 -8.93
N LYS A 72 7.76 -1.77 -9.96
CA LYS A 72 8.04 -2.12 -11.36
C LYS A 72 9.35 -1.53 -11.86
N ALA A 73 9.63 -0.27 -11.53
CA ALA A 73 10.88 0.39 -11.93
C ALA A 73 12.11 -0.27 -11.28
N ILE A 74 12.05 -0.55 -9.99
CA ILE A 74 13.13 -1.25 -9.27
C ILE A 74 13.33 -2.66 -9.85
N ARG A 75 12.24 -3.41 -10.09
CA ARG A 75 12.31 -4.73 -10.71
C ARG A 75 13.05 -4.69 -12.05
N ALA A 76 12.66 -3.77 -12.93
CA ALA A 76 13.27 -3.65 -14.25
C ALA A 76 14.77 -3.32 -14.16
N ASP A 77 15.17 -2.45 -13.25
CA ASP A 77 16.58 -2.10 -13.03
C ASP A 77 17.38 -3.29 -12.50
N MET A 78 16.87 -3.99 -11.48
CA MET A 78 17.53 -5.19 -10.94
C MET A 78 17.65 -6.31 -11.97
N GLU A 79 16.61 -6.54 -12.74
CA GLU A 79 16.56 -7.56 -13.78
C GLU A 79 17.58 -7.27 -14.91
N SER A 80 17.78 -5.99 -15.25
CA SER A 80 18.75 -5.57 -16.27
C SER A 80 20.19 -5.93 -15.91
N GLY A 81 20.50 -6.06 -14.63
CA GLY A 81 21.81 -6.48 -14.12
C GLY A 81 22.04 -7.99 -14.12
N LEU A 82 21.04 -8.81 -14.45
CA LEU A 82 21.15 -10.26 -14.54
C LEU A 82 21.52 -10.69 -15.96
N LYS A 83 22.38 -11.74 -16.07
CA LYS A 83 23.00 -12.12 -17.32
C LYS A 83 22.20 -13.17 -18.11
N THR A 84 21.60 -14.14 -17.42
CA THR A 84 20.91 -15.25 -18.07
C THR A 84 19.39 -15.18 -17.88
N GLU A 85 18.64 -15.82 -18.78
CA GLU A 85 17.17 -15.87 -18.66
C GLU A 85 16.73 -16.73 -17.46
N GLU A 86 17.54 -17.69 -17.04
CA GLU A 86 17.32 -18.50 -15.84
C GLU A 86 17.41 -17.60 -14.58
N GLN A 87 18.45 -16.77 -14.48
CA GLN A 87 18.60 -15.78 -13.41
C GLN A 87 17.41 -14.82 -13.37
N LYS A 88 17.02 -14.24 -14.53
CA LYS A 88 15.88 -13.34 -14.63
C LYS A 88 14.57 -14.00 -14.24
N THR A 89 14.35 -15.22 -14.65
CA THR A 89 13.14 -15.97 -14.33
C THR A 89 13.05 -16.25 -12.82
N ALA A 90 14.14 -16.70 -12.19
CA ALA A 90 14.19 -16.93 -10.76
C ALA A 90 13.95 -15.61 -9.98
N PHE A 91 14.58 -14.52 -10.41
CA PHE A 91 14.39 -13.19 -9.82
C PHE A 91 12.93 -12.73 -9.92
N ARG A 92 12.30 -12.84 -11.11
CA ARG A 92 10.90 -12.46 -11.32
C ARG A 92 9.95 -13.19 -10.37
N GLN A 93 10.16 -14.50 -10.16
CA GLN A 93 9.33 -15.30 -9.25
C GLN A 93 9.47 -14.83 -7.79
N MET A 94 10.70 -14.53 -7.34
CA MET A 94 10.93 -13.99 -6.00
C MET A 94 10.33 -12.59 -5.84
N TRP A 95 10.52 -11.72 -6.84
CA TRP A 95 10.03 -10.35 -6.82
C TRP A 95 8.51 -10.28 -6.84
N GLN A 96 7.84 -11.12 -7.62
CA GLN A 96 6.38 -11.18 -7.67
C GLN A 96 5.75 -11.39 -6.30
N ARG A 97 6.24 -12.34 -5.51
CA ARG A 97 5.74 -12.59 -4.15
C ARG A 97 5.90 -11.34 -3.25
N ARG A 98 7.00 -10.65 -3.40
CA ARG A 98 7.25 -9.41 -2.67
C ARG A 98 6.31 -8.29 -3.13
N GLU A 99 6.12 -8.15 -4.43
CA GLU A 99 5.22 -7.16 -5.03
C GLU A 99 3.77 -7.36 -4.55
N GLU A 100 3.27 -8.58 -4.54
CA GLU A 100 1.93 -8.93 -4.02
C GLU A 100 1.75 -8.50 -2.56
N SER A 101 2.70 -8.85 -1.69
CA SER A 101 2.67 -8.45 -0.28
C SER A 101 2.76 -6.93 -0.09
N THR A 102 3.59 -6.26 -0.89
CA THR A 102 3.77 -4.81 -0.82
C THR A 102 2.51 -4.08 -1.30
N MET A 103 1.86 -4.58 -2.36
CA MET A 103 0.61 -4.02 -2.89
C MET A 103 -0.56 -4.18 -1.92
N ASP A 104 -0.67 -5.31 -1.23
CA ASP A 104 -1.66 -5.50 -0.17
C ASP A 104 -1.49 -4.44 0.94
N GLY A 105 -0.26 -4.24 1.38
CA GLY A 105 0.08 -3.20 2.36
C GLY A 105 -0.27 -1.78 1.89
N ALA A 106 0.06 -1.44 0.63
CA ALA A 106 -0.20 -0.13 0.04
C ALA A 106 -1.71 0.16 -0.07
N THR A 107 -2.48 -0.82 -0.52
CA THR A 107 -3.94 -0.72 -0.64
C THR A 107 -4.60 -0.52 0.72
N LYS A 108 -4.16 -1.27 1.73
CA LYS A 108 -4.66 -1.12 3.11
C LYS A 108 -4.32 0.25 3.70
N HIS A 109 -3.09 0.72 3.48
CA HIS A 109 -2.67 2.05 3.94
C HIS A 109 -3.52 3.14 3.30
N GLU A 110 -3.63 3.16 1.98
CA GLU A 110 -4.44 4.14 1.24
C GLU A 110 -5.89 4.15 1.70
N PHE A 111 -6.50 2.97 1.84
CA PHE A 111 -7.87 2.83 2.32
C PHE A 111 -8.04 3.41 3.74
N ALA A 112 -7.17 3.02 4.68
CA ALA A 112 -7.23 3.49 6.06
C ALA A 112 -7.07 5.01 6.17
N GLN A 113 -6.13 5.60 5.43
CA GLN A 113 -5.90 7.04 5.43
C GLN A 113 -7.07 7.82 4.82
N ASN A 114 -7.63 7.33 3.71
CA ASN A 114 -8.80 7.94 3.08
C ASN A 114 -10.04 7.87 3.99
N GLN A 115 -10.22 6.76 4.71
CA GLN A 115 -11.32 6.63 5.66
C GLN A 115 -11.15 7.58 6.84
N ALA A 116 -9.95 7.66 7.43
CA ALA A 116 -9.65 8.59 8.51
C ALA A 116 -9.92 10.05 8.10
N TYR A 117 -9.49 10.44 6.90
CA TYR A 117 -9.74 11.78 6.36
C TYR A 117 -11.24 12.08 6.20
N ARG A 118 -12.02 11.14 5.67
CA ARG A 118 -13.48 11.32 5.52
C ARG A 118 -14.18 11.45 6.87
N SER A 119 -13.78 10.66 7.86
CA SER A 119 -14.32 10.72 9.21
C SER A 119 -13.99 12.05 9.90
N GLU A 120 -12.75 12.52 9.76
CA GLU A 120 -12.33 13.83 10.30
C GLU A 120 -13.08 14.98 9.63
N ALA A 121 -13.20 14.95 8.31
CA ALA A 121 -13.95 15.97 7.56
C ALA A 121 -15.43 16.03 7.98
N LYS A 122 -16.07 14.87 8.19
CA LYS A 122 -17.43 14.78 8.70
C LYS A 122 -17.54 15.37 10.11
N THR A 123 -16.63 14.99 11.01
CA THR A 123 -16.62 15.48 12.39
C THR A 123 -16.46 17.00 12.43
N SER A 124 -15.55 17.54 11.64
CA SER A 124 -15.34 18.99 11.55
C SER A 124 -16.57 19.72 10.99
N ALA A 125 -17.22 19.15 9.97
CA ALA A 125 -18.43 19.74 9.41
C ALA A 125 -19.60 19.73 10.41
N LEU A 126 -19.77 18.65 11.18
CA LEU A 126 -20.81 18.59 12.23
C LEU A 126 -20.54 19.60 13.34
N LYS A 127 -19.29 19.79 13.78
CA LYS A 127 -18.93 20.82 14.76
C LYS A 127 -19.23 22.24 14.27
N ASN A 128 -18.99 22.51 12.97
CA ASN A 128 -19.33 23.80 12.40
C ASN A 128 -20.85 24.03 12.40
N LEU A 129 -21.65 23.00 12.07
CA LEU A 129 -23.10 23.10 12.12
C LEU A 129 -23.61 23.30 13.57
N GLU A 130 -23.00 22.68 14.57
CA GLU A 130 -23.28 22.92 15.98
C GLU A 130 -23.01 24.39 16.35
N ALA A 131 -21.86 24.93 15.95
CA ALA A 131 -21.52 26.32 16.20
C ALA A 131 -22.52 27.29 15.52
N ASP A 132 -22.93 27.00 14.28
CA ASP A 132 -23.93 27.79 13.56
C ASP A 132 -25.30 27.74 14.26
N VAL A 133 -25.72 26.60 14.79
CA VAL A 133 -26.96 26.47 15.57
C VAL A 133 -26.91 27.34 16.82
N VAL A 134 -25.80 27.32 17.56
CA VAL A 134 -25.61 28.14 18.77
C VAL A 134 -25.65 29.62 18.43
N ALA A 135 -24.97 30.04 17.34
CA ALA A 135 -24.92 31.44 16.93
C ALA A 135 -26.27 31.97 16.43
N ASN A 136 -27.10 31.11 15.87
CA ASN A 136 -28.34 31.50 15.16
C ASN A 136 -29.59 30.81 15.72
N TYR A 137 -29.61 30.48 17.02
CA TYR A 137 -30.71 29.75 17.65
C TYR A 137 -32.13 30.37 17.52
N LYS A 138 -32.22 31.63 17.16
CA LYS A 138 -33.50 32.35 16.92
C LYS A 138 -34.01 32.24 15.50
N ASP A 139 -33.18 31.78 14.55
CA ASP A 139 -33.57 31.63 13.16
C ASP A 139 -34.04 30.18 12.87
N ALA A 140 -35.34 29.97 12.97
CA ALA A 140 -35.96 28.65 12.77
C ALA A 140 -35.71 28.08 11.38
N LYS A 141 -35.57 28.92 10.33
CA LYS A 141 -35.28 28.44 8.98
C LYS A 141 -33.83 27.97 8.84
N LEU A 142 -32.87 28.68 9.41
CA LEU A 142 -31.47 28.33 9.41
C LEU A 142 -31.24 27.05 10.25
N LEU A 143 -31.91 26.93 11.39
CA LEU A 143 -31.89 25.73 12.22
C LEU A 143 -32.36 24.50 11.43
N ALA A 144 -33.52 24.59 10.76
CA ALA A 144 -34.01 23.49 9.94
C ALA A 144 -33.00 23.07 8.85
N THR A 145 -32.39 24.05 8.18
CA THR A 145 -31.36 23.81 7.16
C THR A 145 -30.14 23.09 7.74
N ASN A 146 -29.66 23.49 8.91
CA ASN A 146 -28.51 22.88 9.58
C ASN A 146 -28.81 21.44 10.04
N PHE A 147 -30.01 21.17 10.54
CA PHE A 147 -30.46 19.81 10.86
C PHE A 147 -30.50 18.88 9.63
N ASP A 148 -31.03 19.37 8.51
CA ASP A 148 -31.08 18.60 7.28
C ASP A 148 -29.68 18.35 6.71
N ALA A 149 -28.80 19.33 6.79
CA ALA A 149 -27.39 19.17 6.39
C ALA A 149 -26.67 18.12 7.26
N ALA A 150 -26.85 18.17 8.59
CA ALA A 150 -26.26 17.18 9.50
C ALA A 150 -26.74 15.74 9.19
N ARG A 151 -28.07 15.58 8.98
CA ARG A 151 -28.64 14.29 8.58
C ARG A 151 -28.09 13.77 7.26
N ALA A 152 -27.98 14.64 6.25
CA ALA A 152 -27.43 14.29 4.95
C ALA A 152 -25.97 13.83 5.06
N MET A 153 -25.13 14.51 5.85
CA MET A 153 -23.73 14.12 6.08
C MET A 153 -23.61 12.75 6.77
N ILE A 154 -24.47 12.49 7.77
CA ILE A 154 -24.45 11.21 8.50
C ILE A 154 -24.93 10.07 7.59
N ARG A 155 -25.98 10.30 6.81
CA ARG A 155 -26.55 9.31 5.87
C ARG A 155 -25.62 8.99 4.70
N ALA A 156 -24.77 9.94 4.29
CA ALA A 156 -23.72 9.67 3.33
C ALA A 156 -22.71 8.60 3.82
N ASN A 157 -22.71 8.34 5.14
CA ASN A 157 -21.99 7.26 5.79
C ASN A 157 -20.52 7.13 5.36
N PRO A 158 -19.72 8.21 5.44
CA PRO A 158 -18.33 8.19 4.97
C PRO A 158 -17.44 7.20 5.75
N ASP A 159 -17.87 6.79 6.96
CA ASP A 159 -17.15 5.85 7.82
C ASP A 159 -17.54 4.39 7.58
N GLY A 160 -18.53 4.12 6.74
CA GLY A 160 -18.99 2.75 6.47
C GLY A 160 -19.64 2.06 7.68
N LEU A 161 -20.37 2.81 8.49
CA LEU A 161 -21.09 2.29 9.67
C LEU A 161 -22.23 1.35 9.26
N SER A 162 -22.65 0.46 10.17
CA SER A 162 -23.87 -0.32 9.98
C SER A 162 -25.11 0.59 9.95
N PRO A 163 -26.24 0.14 9.41
CA PRO A 163 -27.49 0.92 9.42
C PRO A 163 -27.88 1.37 10.82
N GLU A 164 -27.71 0.54 11.83
CA GLU A 164 -27.96 0.85 13.25
C GLU A 164 -26.98 1.91 13.77
N GLY A 165 -25.70 1.85 13.35
CA GLY A 165 -24.68 2.82 13.67
C GLY A 165 -25.00 4.20 13.09
N VAL A 166 -25.43 4.27 11.84
CA VAL A 166 -25.91 5.50 11.18
C VAL A 166 -27.10 6.09 11.93
N ALA A 167 -28.12 5.28 12.24
CA ALA A 167 -29.31 5.71 12.97
C ALA A 167 -29.00 6.19 14.38
N SER A 168 -28.04 5.55 15.06
CA SER A 168 -27.59 5.98 16.40
C SER A 168 -26.85 7.32 16.33
N LEU A 169 -25.97 7.50 15.36
CA LEU A 169 -25.25 8.74 15.19
C LEU A 169 -26.18 9.90 14.79
N GLU A 170 -27.19 9.64 13.95
CA GLU A 170 -28.19 10.63 13.56
C GLU A 170 -29.00 11.10 14.79
N ARG A 171 -29.44 10.18 15.65
CA ARG A 171 -30.13 10.53 16.90
C ARG A 171 -29.26 11.36 17.83
N SER A 172 -28.00 10.98 18.01
CA SER A 172 -27.07 11.70 18.89
C SER A 172 -26.78 13.11 18.36
N ALA A 173 -26.54 13.27 17.08
CA ALA A 173 -26.29 14.57 16.47
C ALA A 173 -27.51 15.49 16.56
N VAL A 174 -28.71 14.99 16.30
CA VAL A 174 -29.95 15.75 16.44
C VAL A 174 -30.18 16.14 17.91
N SER A 175 -29.92 15.23 18.86
CA SER A 175 -30.06 15.53 20.28
C SER A 175 -29.08 16.61 20.74
N SER A 176 -27.81 16.55 20.34
CA SER A 176 -26.83 17.59 20.69
C SER A 176 -27.16 18.97 20.14
N LEU A 177 -27.80 19.02 18.96
CA LEU A 177 -28.28 20.27 18.37
C LEU A 177 -29.55 20.83 19.04
N HIS A 178 -30.33 20.01 19.77
CA HIS A 178 -31.55 20.44 20.48
C HIS A 178 -31.32 20.90 21.92
N VAL A 179 -30.25 20.49 22.57
CA VAL A 179 -30.00 20.73 23.99
C VAL A 179 -29.28 22.07 24.25
N GLN A 180 -28.87 22.78 23.20
CA GLN A 180 -28.23 24.10 23.31
C GLN A 180 -29.22 25.22 22.95
#